data_b0e0991edbe24adb113aa31177401781
#
_entry.id   b0e0991edbe24adb113aa31177401781
#
_cell.length_a   1.000
_cell.length_b   1.000
_cell.length_c   1.000
_cell.angle_alpha   90.00
_cell.angle_beta   90.00
_cell.angle_gamma   90.00
#
_symmetry.space_group_name_H-M   'P 1'
#
loop_
_entity.id
_entity.type
_entity.pdbx_description
1 polymer ?
#
loop_
_entity_poly.entity_id
_entity_poly.type
_entity_poly.pdbx_seq_one_letter_code
_entity_poly.pdbx_strand_id
1 'polypeptide(L)'
;MQTKARASSGTSGVTTGTPEGELTLAVGLKLRDALEARGVRVVMTRTSQNVDLSNVERAQLANQAGADLFIRIHADGSGDDSARGVHVLYPSSIEGWTDDIAAPSRRAAELALAALVAATGALDRGLDARQDMTGFNWSDVPVVLPEIGFMTNRDEDRLLSDSAYQDKIAQALADAALRFLQERAG
;
A
#
# COMPACT_ATOMS: atom_id res chain seq x y z
N MET A 1 -15.60 -22.23 4.72
CA MET A 1 -14.48 -21.50 4.05
C MET A 1 -15.09 -20.64 2.96
N GLN A 2 -15.09 -19.30 3.10
CA GLN A 2 -15.54 -18.41 2.02
C GLN A 2 -14.43 -18.36 0.97
N THR A 3 -14.72 -18.84 -0.22
CA THR A 3 -13.87 -18.61 -1.41
C THR A 3 -14.07 -17.17 -1.86
N LYS A 4 -13.18 -16.27 -1.44
CA LYS A 4 -13.10 -14.94 -2.06
C LYS A 4 -12.47 -15.08 -3.44
N ALA A 5 -12.95 -14.27 -4.40
CA ALA A 5 -12.34 -14.20 -5.72
C ALA A 5 -10.82 -13.96 -5.60
N ARG A 6 -10.01 -14.65 -6.41
CA ARG A 6 -8.54 -14.54 -6.37
C ARG A 6 -8.02 -13.16 -6.76
N ALA A 7 -8.76 -12.47 -7.62
CA ALA A 7 -8.51 -11.06 -7.96
C ALA A 7 -9.81 -10.27 -7.80
N SER A 8 -9.80 -9.17 -7.05
CA SER A 8 -10.81 -8.13 -7.17
C SER A 8 -10.44 -7.26 -8.37
N SER A 9 -11.42 -6.84 -9.15
CA SER A 9 -11.19 -5.97 -10.33
C SER A 9 -10.59 -4.60 -9.95
N GLY A 10 -10.66 -4.23 -8.65
CA GLY A 10 -10.24 -2.90 -8.21
C GLY A 10 -11.12 -1.79 -8.78
N THR A 11 -10.68 -0.56 -8.62
CA THR A 11 -11.28 0.61 -9.25
C THR A 11 -10.59 0.95 -10.58
N SER A 12 -11.05 2.00 -11.26
CA SER A 12 -10.43 2.52 -12.49
C SER A 12 -10.51 4.03 -12.49
N GLY A 13 -9.55 4.65 -13.14
CA GLY A 13 -9.50 6.10 -13.33
C GLY A 13 -10.73 6.61 -14.08
N VAL A 14 -11.43 7.56 -13.47
CA VAL A 14 -12.69 8.12 -14.03
C VAL A 14 -12.45 8.92 -15.31
N THR A 15 -11.25 9.46 -15.51
CA THR A 15 -10.84 10.24 -16.68
C THR A 15 -9.95 9.44 -17.61
N THR A 16 -9.01 8.68 -17.06
CA THR A 16 -7.99 7.96 -17.83
C THR A 16 -8.41 6.56 -18.23
N GLY A 17 -9.35 5.95 -17.50
CA GLY A 17 -9.73 4.56 -17.66
C GLY A 17 -8.67 3.57 -17.16
N THR A 18 -7.56 4.05 -16.60
CA THR A 18 -6.46 3.21 -16.11
C THR A 18 -6.96 2.29 -14.99
N PRO A 19 -6.79 0.97 -15.06
CA PRO A 19 -7.14 0.08 -13.96
C PRO A 19 -6.24 0.30 -12.74
N GLU A 20 -6.79 0.20 -11.52
CA GLU A 20 -6.03 0.30 -10.27
C GLU A 20 -4.82 -0.64 -10.28
N GLY A 21 -4.99 -1.86 -10.75
CA GLY A 21 -3.91 -2.84 -10.82
C GLY A 21 -2.73 -2.40 -11.69
N GLU A 22 -2.96 -1.62 -12.75
CA GLU A 22 -1.90 -1.05 -13.59
C GLU A 22 -1.16 0.08 -12.87
N LEU A 23 -1.89 1.00 -12.30
CA LEU A 23 -1.34 2.11 -11.50
C LEU A 23 -0.48 1.59 -10.35
N THR A 24 -1.02 0.69 -9.53
CA THR A 24 -0.33 0.19 -8.35
C THR A 24 0.88 -0.69 -8.69
N LEU A 25 0.88 -1.35 -9.83
CA LEU A 25 2.08 -2.04 -10.34
C LEU A 25 3.16 -1.02 -10.75
N ALA A 26 2.79 0.03 -11.46
CA ALA A 26 3.75 1.07 -11.87
C ALA A 26 4.42 1.72 -10.67
N VAL A 27 3.64 2.13 -9.67
CA VAL A 27 4.16 2.69 -8.41
C VAL A 27 4.99 1.66 -7.63
N GLY A 28 4.55 0.40 -7.58
CA GLY A 28 5.26 -0.68 -6.89
C GLY A 28 6.63 -0.98 -7.49
N LEU A 29 6.77 -0.94 -8.81
CA LEU A 29 8.06 -1.10 -9.49
C LEU A 29 9.01 0.06 -9.20
N LYS A 30 8.52 1.29 -9.21
CA LYS A 30 9.29 2.48 -8.84
C LYS A 30 9.73 2.45 -7.36
N LEU A 31 8.84 2.00 -6.46
CA LEU A 31 9.17 1.80 -5.04
C LEU A 31 10.26 0.75 -4.85
N ARG A 32 10.16 -0.39 -5.54
CA ARG A 32 11.22 -1.40 -5.54
C ARG A 32 12.56 -0.78 -5.92
N ASP A 33 12.63 -0.12 -7.07
CA ASP A 33 13.86 0.47 -7.60
C ASP A 33 14.44 1.51 -6.63
N ALA A 34 13.59 2.32 -5.98
CA ALA A 34 14.00 3.30 -4.97
C ALA A 34 14.55 2.65 -3.69
N LEU A 35 14.01 1.52 -3.26
CA LEU A 35 14.49 0.76 -2.09
C LEU A 35 15.77 -0.01 -2.40
N GLU A 36 15.84 -0.70 -3.54
CA GLU A 36 17.03 -1.46 -3.96
C GLU A 36 18.24 -0.56 -4.17
N ALA A 37 18.04 0.65 -4.73
CA ALA A 37 19.09 1.66 -4.86
C ALA A 37 19.68 2.12 -3.51
N ARG A 38 18.94 1.87 -2.40
CA ARG A 38 19.35 2.19 -1.02
C ARG A 38 19.77 0.96 -0.21
N GLY A 39 20.00 -0.17 -0.90
CA GLY A 39 20.51 -1.41 -0.30
C GLY A 39 19.45 -2.26 0.42
N VAL A 40 18.18 -1.98 0.23
CA VAL A 40 17.08 -2.79 0.80
C VAL A 40 16.77 -3.94 -0.14
N ARG A 41 16.67 -5.16 0.38
CA ARG A 41 16.20 -6.32 -0.38
C ARG A 41 14.68 -6.24 -0.53
N VAL A 42 14.19 -6.28 -1.75
CA VAL A 42 12.75 -6.23 -2.05
C VAL A 42 12.25 -7.55 -2.63
N VAL A 43 11.11 -8.01 -2.10
CA VAL A 43 10.37 -9.15 -2.66
C VAL A 43 9.03 -8.64 -3.17
N MET A 44 8.80 -8.75 -4.48
CA MET A 44 7.57 -8.32 -5.12
C MET A 44 6.55 -9.44 -5.13
N THR A 45 5.28 -9.14 -4.79
CA THR A 45 4.18 -10.11 -4.95
C THR A 45 3.77 -10.26 -6.42
N ARG A 46 4.11 -9.30 -7.26
CA ARG A 46 3.94 -9.37 -8.72
C ARG A 46 4.87 -8.37 -9.41
N THR A 47 5.29 -8.71 -10.62
CA THR A 47 6.06 -7.83 -11.53
C THR A 47 5.36 -7.66 -12.88
N SER A 48 4.15 -8.23 -13.03
CA SER A 48 3.31 -8.12 -14.22
C SER A 48 1.83 -8.02 -13.84
N GLN A 49 0.96 -7.73 -14.81
CA GLN A 49 -0.48 -7.65 -14.60
C GLN A 49 -1.13 -9.03 -14.41
N ASN A 50 -0.65 -10.02 -15.14
CA ASN A 50 -1.26 -11.35 -15.19
C ASN A 50 -0.71 -12.25 -14.08
N VAL A 51 -1.11 -11.97 -12.83
CA VAL A 51 -0.72 -12.77 -11.66
C VAL A 51 -1.97 -13.18 -10.89
N ASP A 52 -2.19 -14.49 -10.80
CA ASP A 52 -3.31 -15.09 -10.06
C ASP A 52 -2.89 -15.42 -8.63
N LEU A 53 -2.71 -14.39 -7.80
CA LEU A 53 -2.40 -14.50 -6.38
C LEU A 53 -3.51 -13.90 -5.52
N SER A 54 -4.07 -14.70 -4.63
CA SER A 54 -5.00 -14.26 -3.61
C SER A 54 -4.34 -13.36 -2.55
N ASN A 55 -5.13 -12.64 -1.78
CA ASN A 55 -4.62 -11.83 -0.66
C ASN A 55 -3.92 -12.67 0.42
N VAL A 56 -4.35 -13.93 0.61
CA VAL A 56 -3.68 -14.89 1.51
C VAL A 56 -2.28 -15.21 0.98
N GLU A 57 -2.18 -15.60 -0.29
CA GLU A 57 -0.90 -15.97 -0.91
C GLU A 57 0.09 -14.80 -0.90
N ARG A 58 -0.39 -13.56 -1.07
CA ARG A 58 0.47 -12.35 -0.96
C ARG A 58 1.01 -12.15 0.46
N ALA A 59 0.18 -12.35 1.49
CA ALA A 59 0.64 -12.30 2.88
C ALA A 59 1.64 -13.42 3.18
N GLN A 60 1.36 -14.64 2.70
CA GLN A 60 2.27 -15.78 2.86
C GLN A 60 3.63 -15.57 2.18
N LEU A 61 3.68 -14.89 1.03
CA LEU A 61 4.95 -14.50 0.41
C LEU A 61 5.77 -13.57 1.31
N ALA A 62 5.13 -12.59 1.93
CA ALA A 62 5.82 -11.70 2.87
C ALA A 62 6.30 -12.45 4.12
N ASN A 63 5.48 -13.35 4.68
CA ASN A 63 5.83 -14.18 5.83
C ASN A 63 7.02 -15.10 5.51
N GLN A 64 6.98 -15.82 4.38
CA GLN A 64 8.06 -16.71 3.93
C GLN A 64 9.37 -15.98 3.64
N ALA A 65 9.27 -14.73 3.18
CA ALA A 65 10.44 -13.89 2.96
C ALA A 65 11.06 -13.39 4.27
N GLY A 66 10.37 -13.53 5.40
CA GLY A 66 10.74 -12.90 6.68
C GLY A 66 10.83 -11.38 6.52
N ALA A 67 9.86 -10.77 5.86
CA ALA A 67 9.91 -9.35 5.55
C ALA A 67 9.78 -8.50 6.83
N ASP A 68 10.58 -7.44 6.94
CA ASP A 68 10.47 -6.49 8.05
C ASP A 68 9.23 -5.60 7.93
N LEU A 69 8.77 -5.39 6.69
CA LEU A 69 7.56 -4.62 6.38
C LEU A 69 6.93 -5.12 5.08
N PHE A 70 5.61 -5.32 5.09
CA PHE A 70 4.79 -5.61 3.91
C PHE A 70 3.99 -4.36 3.51
N ILE A 71 4.25 -3.80 2.34
CA ILE A 71 3.53 -2.63 1.81
C ILE A 71 2.58 -3.09 0.71
N ARG A 72 1.29 -2.81 0.86
CA ARG A 72 0.22 -3.16 -0.07
C ARG A 72 -0.34 -1.86 -0.68
N ILE A 73 0.19 -1.45 -1.82
CA ILE A 73 -0.21 -0.20 -2.49
C ILE A 73 -1.59 -0.38 -3.13
N HIS A 74 -2.50 0.55 -2.84
CA HIS A 74 -3.84 0.67 -3.39
C HIS A 74 -4.15 2.11 -3.81
N ALA A 75 -5.19 2.28 -4.60
CA ALA A 75 -5.77 3.57 -4.95
C ALA A 75 -7.29 3.44 -4.89
N ASP A 76 -7.89 4.29 -4.07
CA ASP A 76 -9.27 4.17 -3.66
C ASP A 76 -10.28 4.57 -4.76
N GLY A 77 -11.52 4.18 -4.55
CA GLY A 77 -12.67 4.60 -5.33
C GLY A 77 -13.86 4.91 -4.43
N SER A 78 -14.58 5.97 -4.77
CA SER A 78 -15.76 6.40 -4.03
C SER A 78 -16.95 6.66 -4.96
N GLY A 79 -18.17 6.49 -4.44
CA GLY A 79 -19.39 6.99 -5.11
C GLY A 79 -19.52 8.52 -5.05
N ASP A 80 -18.73 9.17 -4.20
CA ASP A 80 -18.60 10.63 -4.13
C ASP A 80 -17.38 11.05 -4.96
N ASP A 81 -17.58 11.74 -6.06
CA ASP A 81 -16.55 12.19 -6.99
C ASP A 81 -15.70 13.35 -6.42
N SER A 82 -16.13 13.96 -5.32
CA SER A 82 -15.37 14.95 -4.57
C SER A 82 -14.37 14.33 -3.58
N ALA A 83 -14.49 13.03 -3.28
CA ALA A 83 -13.57 12.33 -2.40
C ALA A 83 -12.13 12.40 -2.94
N ARG A 84 -11.18 12.77 -2.08
CA ARG A 84 -9.78 12.96 -2.45
C ARG A 84 -8.85 12.84 -1.25
N GLY A 85 -7.57 12.66 -1.50
CA GLY A 85 -6.53 12.62 -0.49
C GLY A 85 -5.98 11.22 -0.26
N VAL A 86 -5.07 11.11 0.68
CA VAL A 86 -4.36 9.88 1.02
C VAL A 86 -4.70 9.44 2.43
N HIS A 87 -4.77 8.14 2.65
CA HIS A 87 -4.89 7.54 3.98
C HIS A 87 -4.13 6.22 4.01
N VAL A 88 -3.87 5.70 5.20
CA VAL A 88 -3.16 4.43 5.32
C VAL A 88 -3.92 3.50 6.26
N LEU A 89 -4.26 2.32 5.75
CA LEU A 89 -4.88 1.26 6.50
C LEU A 89 -3.80 0.39 7.13
N TYR A 90 -4.10 -0.11 8.35
CA TYR A 90 -3.25 -1.03 9.08
C TYR A 90 -4.10 -2.00 9.90
N PRO A 91 -3.56 -3.18 10.32
CA PRO A 91 -4.32 -4.11 11.15
C PRO A 91 -4.57 -3.53 12.54
N SER A 92 -5.82 -3.59 13.02
CA SER A 92 -6.10 -3.40 14.44
C SER A 92 -5.64 -4.62 15.24
N SER A 93 -5.37 -4.43 16.53
CA SER A 93 -4.97 -5.53 17.41
C SER A 93 -6.14 -6.49 17.65
N ILE A 94 -5.96 -7.75 17.28
CA ILE A 94 -6.87 -8.87 17.54
C ILE A 94 -6.07 -9.94 18.24
N GLU A 95 -6.44 -10.28 19.49
CA GLU A 95 -5.73 -11.25 20.31
C GLU A 95 -5.57 -12.61 19.57
N GLY A 96 -4.33 -13.10 19.53
CA GLY A 96 -3.96 -14.35 18.86
C GLY A 96 -3.95 -14.29 17.33
N TRP A 97 -4.06 -13.11 16.71
CA TRP A 97 -4.07 -12.95 15.25
C TRP A 97 -3.12 -11.86 14.76
N THR A 98 -3.34 -10.62 15.21
CA THR A 98 -2.62 -9.43 14.73
C THR A 98 -2.05 -8.58 15.85
N ASP A 99 -2.20 -9.03 17.09
CA ASP A 99 -1.77 -8.32 18.29
C ASP A 99 -0.25 -8.09 18.33
N ASP A 100 0.53 -8.99 17.78
CA ASP A 100 1.99 -8.90 17.66
C ASP A 100 2.46 -7.91 16.55
N ILE A 101 1.67 -7.76 15.48
CA ILE A 101 2.03 -6.89 14.35
C ILE A 101 1.29 -5.54 14.35
N ALA A 102 0.22 -5.37 15.12
CA ALA A 102 -0.62 -4.17 15.08
C ALA A 102 0.15 -2.88 15.43
N ALA A 103 0.93 -2.91 16.52
CA ALA A 103 1.68 -1.73 16.94
C ALA A 103 2.78 -1.32 15.94
N PRO A 104 3.64 -2.24 15.45
CA PRO A 104 4.62 -1.88 14.43
C PRO A 104 3.96 -1.50 13.09
N SER A 105 2.86 -2.13 12.70
CA SER A 105 2.10 -1.74 11.50
C SER A 105 1.55 -0.33 11.61
N ARG A 106 0.98 0.04 12.77
CA ARG A 106 0.54 1.42 13.01
C ARG A 106 1.69 2.40 12.88
N ARG A 107 2.87 2.08 13.45
CA ARG A 107 4.05 2.95 13.32
C ARG A 107 4.48 3.14 11.88
N ALA A 108 4.52 2.06 11.09
CA ALA A 108 4.80 2.13 9.66
C ALA A 108 3.76 2.95 8.90
N ALA A 109 2.48 2.84 9.26
CA ALA A 109 1.39 3.61 8.67
C ALA A 109 1.51 5.12 8.96
N GLU A 110 1.89 5.51 10.19
CA GLU A 110 2.16 6.90 10.55
C GLU A 110 3.27 7.50 9.70
N LEU A 111 4.36 6.76 9.50
CA LEU A 111 5.48 7.20 8.68
C LEU A 111 5.10 7.32 7.19
N ALA A 112 4.36 6.34 6.68
CA ALA A 112 3.92 6.33 5.29
C ALA A 112 2.96 7.50 5.00
N LEU A 113 1.98 7.73 5.86
CA LEU A 113 1.02 8.84 5.71
C LEU A 113 1.74 10.19 5.74
N ALA A 114 2.58 10.42 6.73
CA ALA A 114 3.33 11.69 6.85
C ALA A 114 4.22 11.96 5.63
N ALA A 115 4.91 10.92 5.11
CA ALA A 115 5.75 11.04 3.93
C ALA A 115 4.94 11.31 2.66
N LEU A 116 3.82 10.61 2.46
CA LEU A 116 2.93 10.82 1.31
C LEU A 116 2.37 12.24 1.30
N VAL A 117 1.83 12.73 2.43
CA VAL A 117 1.29 14.09 2.53
C VAL A 117 2.38 15.13 2.24
N ALA A 118 3.56 14.97 2.83
CA ALA A 118 4.67 15.92 2.63
C ALA A 118 5.16 15.97 1.17
N ALA A 119 5.25 14.82 0.49
CA ALA A 119 5.77 14.75 -0.87
C ALA A 119 4.77 15.16 -1.94
N THR A 120 3.49 14.90 -1.72
CA THR A 120 2.44 15.07 -2.74
C THR A 120 1.59 16.32 -2.52
N GLY A 121 1.50 16.83 -1.30
CA GLY A 121 0.56 17.87 -0.91
C GLY A 121 -0.91 17.39 -0.88
N ALA A 122 -1.14 16.07 -0.95
CA ALA A 122 -2.48 15.51 -0.90
C ALA A 122 -3.14 15.75 0.46
N LEU A 123 -4.47 15.78 0.48
CA LEU A 123 -5.26 15.89 1.70
C LEU A 123 -4.98 14.69 2.61
N ASP A 124 -4.61 14.97 3.86
CA ASP A 124 -4.45 13.95 4.89
C ASP A 124 -5.84 13.48 5.38
N ARG A 125 -6.14 12.20 5.16
CA ARG A 125 -7.38 11.55 5.61
C ARG A 125 -7.16 10.66 6.82
N GLY A 126 -5.94 10.61 7.37
CA GLY A 126 -5.61 9.90 8.57
C GLY A 126 -5.31 8.41 8.37
N LEU A 127 -5.37 7.71 9.48
CA LEU A 127 -5.11 6.27 9.59
C LEU A 127 -6.41 5.51 9.85
N ASP A 128 -6.55 4.33 9.24
CA ASP A 128 -7.72 3.45 9.42
C ASP A 128 -7.28 2.06 9.92
N ALA A 129 -7.68 1.74 11.16
CA ALA A 129 -7.41 0.44 11.78
C ALA A 129 -8.49 -0.58 11.36
N ARG A 130 -8.09 -1.68 10.70
CA ARG A 130 -9.02 -2.65 10.10
C ARG A 130 -8.89 -4.05 10.71
N GLN A 131 -10.03 -4.72 10.83
CA GLN A 131 -10.12 -6.11 11.30
C GLN A 131 -10.54 -7.10 10.20
N ASP A 132 -11.08 -6.59 9.11
CA ASP A 132 -11.78 -7.36 8.08
C ASP A 132 -10.96 -7.61 6.82
N MET A 133 -9.66 -7.27 6.84
CA MET A 133 -8.80 -7.40 5.66
C MET A 133 -8.01 -8.70 5.67
N THR A 134 -8.30 -9.58 4.71
CA THR A 134 -7.63 -10.89 4.58
C THR A 134 -6.10 -10.75 4.55
N GLY A 135 -5.57 -9.77 3.82
CA GLY A 135 -4.12 -9.58 3.73
C GLY A 135 -3.46 -9.09 5.01
N PHE A 136 -4.23 -8.54 5.97
CA PHE A 136 -3.76 -8.21 7.31
C PHE A 136 -3.83 -9.43 8.23
N ASN A 137 -4.98 -10.10 8.22
CA ASN A 137 -5.25 -11.23 9.12
C ASN A 137 -4.38 -12.47 8.86
N TRP A 138 -3.72 -12.54 7.70
CA TRP A 138 -2.81 -13.63 7.32
C TRP A 138 -1.35 -13.18 7.29
N SER A 139 -1.05 -11.98 7.74
CA SER A 139 0.31 -11.47 7.82
C SER A 139 0.89 -11.75 9.20
N ASP A 140 2.07 -12.38 9.24
CA ASP A 140 2.89 -12.58 10.44
C ASP A 140 3.98 -11.49 10.55
N VAL A 141 3.97 -10.53 9.61
CA VAL A 141 4.91 -9.41 9.59
C VAL A 141 4.17 -8.08 9.58
N PRO A 142 4.77 -6.99 10.06
CA PRO A 142 4.17 -5.66 10.00
C PRO A 142 3.69 -5.35 8.59
N VAL A 143 2.45 -4.87 8.46
CA VAL A 143 1.79 -4.64 7.16
C VAL A 143 1.02 -3.33 7.14
N VAL A 144 1.12 -2.60 6.03
CA VAL A 144 0.38 -1.37 5.78
C VAL A 144 -0.23 -1.38 4.39
N LEU A 145 -1.36 -0.67 4.24
CA LEU A 145 -2.02 -0.48 2.96
C LEU A 145 -2.23 1.02 2.73
N PRO A 146 -1.29 1.69 2.06
CA PRO A 146 -1.48 3.06 1.64
C PRO A 146 -2.46 3.14 0.47
N GLU A 147 -3.51 3.94 0.64
CA GLU A 147 -4.41 4.43 -0.40
C GLU A 147 -3.84 5.75 -0.91
N ILE A 148 -3.24 5.72 -2.09
CA ILE A 148 -2.41 6.81 -2.62
C ILE A 148 -3.18 7.93 -3.31
N GLY A 149 -4.52 7.87 -3.29
CA GLY A 149 -5.46 8.83 -3.87
C GLY A 149 -6.72 8.14 -4.38
N PHE A 150 -7.69 8.92 -4.82
CA PHE A 150 -8.99 8.43 -5.32
C PHE A 150 -9.04 8.47 -6.84
N MET A 151 -9.08 7.31 -7.48
CA MET A 151 -9.16 7.19 -8.94
C MET A 151 -10.52 7.65 -9.50
N THR A 152 -11.54 7.77 -8.66
CA THR A 152 -12.86 8.32 -9.00
C THR A 152 -12.91 9.86 -8.94
N ASN A 153 -11.89 10.50 -8.41
CA ASN A 153 -11.71 11.96 -8.46
C ASN A 153 -10.94 12.34 -9.73
N ARG A 154 -11.50 13.26 -10.54
CA ARG A 154 -10.93 13.61 -11.85
C ARG A 154 -9.53 14.21 -11.79
N ASP A 155 -9.26 14.99 -10.75
CA ASP A 155 -7.96 15.67 -10.62
C ASP A 155 -6.92 14.69 -10.09
N GLU A 156 -7.28 13.85 -9.10
CA GLU A 156 -6.37 12.83 -8.58
C GLU A 156 -6.10 11.71 -9.60
N ASP A 157 -7.08 11.27 -10.39
CA ASP A 157 -6.86 10.32 -11.48
C ASP A 157 -5.80 10.81 -12.48
N ARG A 158 -5.84 12.10 -12.85
CA ARG A 158 -4.82 12.70 -13.72
C ARG A 158 -3.45 12.74 -13.04
N LEU A 159 -3.39 13.14 -11.76
CA LEU A 159 -2.13 13.15 -11.00
C LEU A 159 -1.56 11.73 -10.85
N LEU A 160 -2.38 10.76 -10.49
CA LEU A 160 -1.98 9.37 -10.32
C LEU A 160 -1.49 8.73 -11.64
N SER A 161 -1.97 9.22 -12.78
CA SER A 161 -1.52 8.79 -14.11
C SER A 161 -0.23 9.48 -14.57
N ASP A 162 0.22 10.54 -13.88
CA ASP A 162 1.47 11.24 -14.17
C ASP A 162 2.67 10.48 -13.58
N SER A 163 3.66 10.16 -14.43
CA SER A 163 4.83 9.39 -14.01
C SER A 163 5.66 10.10 -12.95
N ALA A 164 5.78 11.44 -13.01
CA ALA A 164 6.55 12.18 -12.03
C ALA A 164 5.84 12.25 -10.67
N TYR A 165 4.50 12.25 -10.66
CA TYR A 165 3.72 12.13 -9.43
C TYR A 165 3.84 10.73 -8.81
N GLN A 166 3.84 9.68 -9.63
CA GLN A 166 4.11 8.31 -9.18
C GLN A 166 5.52 8.17 -8.58
N ASP A 167 6.53 8.86 -9.15
CA ASP A 167 7.88 8.90 -8.58
C ASP A 167 7.90 9.54 -7.19
N LYS A 168 7.15 10.64 -6.98
CA LYS A 168 7.02 11.26 -5.65
C LYS A 168 6.41 10.29 -4.63
N ILE A 169 5.34 9.58 -5.00
CA ILE A 169 4.71 8.58 -4.14
C ILE A 169 5.70 7.46 -3.80
N ALA A 170 6.39 6.92 -4.79
CA ALA A 170 7.35 5.83 -4.60
C ALA A 170 8.52 6.25 -3.69
N GLN A 171 9.09 7.45 -3.89
CA GLN A 171 10.15 7.98 -3.03
C GLN A 171 9.66 8.20 -1.60
N ALA A 172 8.46 8.76 -1.42
CA ALA A 172 7.86 8.97 -0.10
C ALA A 172 7.68 7.65 0.66
N LEU A 173 7.15 6.63 0.00
CA LEU A 173 6.99 5.29 0.59
C LEU A 173 8.35 4.63 0.89
N ALA A 174 9.36 4.84 0.04
CA ALA A 174 10.72 4.36 0.28
C ALA A 174 11.35 5.03 1.51
N ASP A 175 11.23 6.35 1.65
CA ASP A 175 11.74 7.11 2.80
C ASP A 175 11.06 6.65 4.11
N ALA A 176 9.73 6.44 4.07
CA ALA A 176 8.97 5.93 5.21
C ALA A 176 9.42 4.52 5.61
N ALA A 177 9.59 3.62 4.63
CA ALA A 177 10.06 2.26 4.87
C ALA A 177 11.46 2.24 5.48
N LEU A 178 12.41 3.01 4.94
CA LEU A 178 13.77 3.11 5.48
C LEU A 178 13.78 3.62 6.91
N ARG A 179 12.99 4.65 7.20
CA ARG A 179 12.89 5.17 8.57
C ARG A 179 12.31 4.12 9.52
N PHE A 180 11.29 3.39 9.09
CA PHE A 180 10.72 2.28 9.87
C PHE A 180 11.76 1.19 10.17
N LEU A 181 12.52 0.77 9.15
CA LEU A 181 13.59 -0.22 9.31
C LEU A 181 14.68 0.25 10.27
N GLN A 182 15.07 1.52 10.20
CA GLN A 182 16.06 2.12 11.13
C GLN A 182 15.55 2.14 12.58
N GLU A 183 14.27 2.48 12.80
CA GLU A 183 13.67 2.48 14.14
C GLU A 183 13.57 1.07 14.76
N ARG A 184 13.55 0.01 13.93
CA ARG A 184 13.52 -1.39 14.40
C ARG A 184 14.90 -2.00 14.64
N ALA A 185 15.94 -1.44 14.03
CA ALA A 185 17.32 -1.92 14.15
C ALA A 185 18.07 -1.36 15.38
N GLY A 186 17.56 -0.30 16.02
CA GLY A 186 18.11 0.36 17.21
C GLY A 186 17.41 -0.06 18.47
#